data_e89de4327d4fdbdf41c314a9580666d0
#
_entry.id   e89de4327d4fdbdf41c314a9580666d0
#
_cell.length_a   1.000
_cell.length_b   1.000
_cell.length_c   1.000
_cell.angle_alpha   90.00
_cell.angle_beta   90.00
_cell.angle_gamma   90.00
#
_symmetry.space_group_name_H-M   'P 1'
#
loop_
_entity.id
_entity.type
_entity.pdbx_description
1 polymer ?
#
loop_
_entity_poly.entity_id
_entity_poly.type
_entity_poly.pdbx_seq_one_letter_code
_entity_poly.pdbx_strand_id
1 'polypeptide(L)'
;MTSTPRPARPVRRGLFVSLFAIAGVVLAACSSTSSGTGKGPSSNGQSSSSSSAASSSAHRSSKPPVPTKPVHLSLLQGDGVTYGVGEPIIVTFSVKPTDAKPFVHAVKVTVNGQPADGAWYFERPYADVAMEAHYRLRDYWPAHAHIHVDLPVKGVSAGPGLAYDDSLTLDMLIGDQHISTVDGGSLRMNVRSNGALVKTMKVSLGAAATPTYNGIKVVMEKKNPQRMIGDGRTPSSTYDELVPWSVRVTRSGEFIHAAAWNGGNIGIRSTSNGCTNLNVADAQWFYRFSVYGDVVTYQNTTGGQMPALDGLGDWNVAWSQWQAGGQLATS
;
A
#
# COMPACT_ATOMS: atom_id res chain seq x y z
N MET A 1 -45.87 27.12 -35.54
CA MET A 1 -45.66 27.57 -34.13
C MET A 1 -44.28 27.13 -33.74
N THR A 2 -43.35 28.05 -33.87
CA THR A 2 -41.90 27.82 -33.67
C THR A 2 -41.56 28.20 -32.22
N SER A 3 -41.11 27.24 -31.40
CA SER A 3 -40.64 27.49 -30.03
C SER A 3 -39.12 27.67 -30.04
N THR A 4 -38.69 28.83 -29.60
CA THR A 4 -37.29 29.21 -29.37
C THR A 4 -36.73 28.56 -28.14
N PRO A 5 -35.46 28.06 -28.11
CA PRO A 5 -34.82 27.54 -26.91
C PRO A 5 -34.30 28.64 -25.98
N ARG A 6 -34.48 28.47 -24.65
CA ARG A 6 -33.94 29.34 -23.61
C ARG A 6 -32.42 29.11 -23.42
N PRO A 7 -31.63 30.18 -23.12
CA PRO A 7 -30.21 30.02 -22.86
C PRO A 7 -29.93 29.47 -21.47
N ALA A 8 -28.91 28.60 -21.35
CA ALA A 8 -28.42 27.99 -20.15
C ALA A 8 -27.71 29.01 -19.23
N ARG A 9 -27.96 28.93 -17.91
CA ARG A 9 -27.31 29.75 -16.89
C ARG A 9 -25.91 29.20 -16.57
N PRO A 10 -24.89 30.04 -16.32
CA PRO A 10 -23.55 29.57 -15.93
C PRO A 10 -23.52 29.08 -14.49
N VAL A 11 -22.97 27.89 -14.27
CA VAL A 11 -22.68 27.31 -12.97
C VAL A 11 -21.41 27.95 -12.41
N ARG A 12 -21.52 28.69 -11.31
CA ARG A 12 -20.37 29.20 -10.54
C ARG A 12 -19.66 28.04 -9.86
N ARG A 13 -18.39 27.84 -10.20
CA ARG A 13 -17.46 26.94 -9.49
C ARG A 13 -17.12 27.56 -8.13
N GLY A 14 -17.63 26.99 -7.03
CA GLY A 14 -17.20 27.29 -5.68
C GLY A 14 -15.95 26.51 -5.35
N LEU A 15 -14.87 27.22 -5.09
CA LEU A 15 -13.60 26.70 -4.58
C LEU A 15 -13.78 26.46 -3.06
N PHE A 16 -13.88 25.22 -2.62
CA PHE A 16 -13.84 24.89 -1.18
C PHE A 16 -12.38 24.69 -0.77
N VAL A 17 -11.86 25.68 -0.06
CA VAL A 17 -10.60 25.56 0.69
C VAL A 17 -10.95 25.01 2.07
N SER A 18 -10.54 23.78 2.36
CA SER A 18 -10.66 23.21 3.69
C SER A 18 -9.45 23.63 4.53
N LEU A 19 -9.68 24.55 5.46
CA LEU A 19 -8.72 24.88 6.52
C LEU A 19 -8.73 23.75 7.56
N PHE A 20 -7.61 23.07 7.74
CA PHE A 20 -7.34 22.26 8.92
C PHE A 20 -6.75 23.14 10.00
N ALA A 21 -7.49 23.32 11.11
CA ALA A 21 -7.01 23.97 12.31
C ALA A 21 -6.18 22.98 13.14
N ILE A 22 -4.88 23.24 13.27
CA ILE A 22 -3.98 22.53 14.18
C ILE A 22 -4.08 23.22 15.54
N ALA A 23 -4.62 22.52 16.54
CA ALA A 23 -4.59 22.96 17.93
C ALA A 23 -3.23 22.60 18.55
N GLY A 24 -2.37 23.58 18.75
CA GLY A 24 -1.11 23.44 19.47
C GLY A 24 -1.34 23.39 20.98
N VAL A 25 -0.87 22.32 21.63
CA VAL A 25 -0.77 22.23 23.09
C VAL A 25 0.63 22.71 23.49
N VAL A 26 0.69 23.84 24.20
CA VAL A 26 1.91 24.38 24.83
C VAL A 26 2.05 23.75 26.21
N LEU A 27 3.09 22.97 26.43
CA LEU A 27 3.51 22.50 27.77
C LEU A 27 4.68 23.37 28.24
N ALA A 28 4.43 24.11 29.29
CA ALA A 28 5.43 24.92 30.00
C ALA A 28 6.30 24.00 30.87
N ALA A 29 7.62 24.08 30.70
CA ALA A 29 8.59 23.47 31.58
C ALA A 29 9.06 24.45 32.64
N CYS A 30 8.87 24.11 33.91
CA CYS A 30 9.42 24.86 35.05
C CYS A 30 10.88 24.42 35.29
N SER A 31 11.77 25.40 35.27
CA SER A 31 13.15 25.31 35.74
C SER A 31 13.21 25.47 37.27
N SER A 32 13.92 24.57 37.95
CA SER A 32 14.34 24.78 39.35
C SER A 32 15.87 24.74 39.44
N THR A 33 16.43 25.86 39.75
CA THR A 33 17.82 26.06 40.16
C THR A 33 18.01 25.70 41.63
N SER A 34 19.07 24.96 41.97
CA SER A 34 19.62 24.95 43.31
C SER A 34 21.14 25.04 43.28
N SER A 35 21.61 26.11 43.85
CA SER A 35 23.00 26.47 44.15
C SER A 35 23.49 25.74 45.42
N GLY A 36 24.71 25.21 45.39
CA GLY A 36 25.39 24.70 46.58
C GLY A 36 26.88 24.97 46.50
N THR A 37 27.32 25.93 47.30
CA THR A 37 28.70 26.33 47.54
C THR A 37 29.42 25.39 48.51
N GLY A 38 30.70 25.07 48.24
CA GLY A 38 31.57 24.38 49.20
C GLY A 38 33.07 24.58 48.86
N LYS A 39 33.77 25.30 49.72
CA LYS A 39 35.18 25.74 49.70
C LYS A 39 36.16 24.58 49.96
N GLY A 40 37.38 24.71 49.39
CA GLY A 40 38.63 24.00 49.40
C GLY A 40 39.21 23.56 50.77
N PRO A 41 40.52 23.27 50.93
CA PRO A 41 41.69 23.86 50.28
C PRO A 41 42.83 22.85 49.91
N SER A 42 43.84 23.41 49.20
CA SER A 42 45.22 23.08 48.95
C SER A 42 45.97 21.94 49.69
N SER A 43 46.84 21.23 48.95
CA SER A 43 48.29 21.10 49.30
C SER A 43 49.12 20.50 48.19
N ASN A 44 50.26 21.13 48.02
CA ASN A 44 51.52 20.86 47.30
C ASN A 44 51.97 19.41 47.12
N GLY A 45 52.74 19.17 46.03
CA GLY A 45 53.71 18.08 45.94
C GLY A 45 54.27 17.82 44.57
N GLN A 46 55.24 18.58 44.15
CA GLN A 46 56.53 18.31 43.50
C GLN A 46 56.67 17.20 42.39
N SER A 47 57.08 17.74 41.26
CA SER A 47 58.03 17.27 40.22
C SER A 47 58.54 15.82 40.21
N SER A 48 58.41 15.16 39.07
CA SER A 48 59.52 14.48 38.41
C SER A 48 59.29 14.31 36.91
N SER A 49 60.30 14.74 36.21
CA SER A 49 60.52 14.64 34.75
C SER A 49 60.69 13.21 34.30
N SER A 50 60.08 12.83 33.17
CA SER A 50 60.76 11.93 32.21
C SER A 50 60.01 11.89 30.86
N SER A 51 60.80 12.23 29.85
CA SER A 51 60.88 11.75 28.47
C SER A 51 59.63 11.64 27.61
N SER A 52 59.64 12.53 26.67
CA SER A 52 58.99 12.55 25.35
C SER A 52 59.07 11.20 24.63
N ALA A 53 57.90 10.64 24.34
CA ALA A 53 57.71 9.79 23.18
C ALA A 53 56.66 10.48 22.29
N ALA A 54 57.15 11.03 21.17
CA ALA A 54 56.28 11.62 20.15
C ALA A 54 55.51 10.48 19.45
N SER A 55 54.32 10.19 19.90
CA SER A 55 53.34 9.43 19.13
C SER A 55 52.77 10.35 18.06
N SER A 56 53.30 10.21 16.84
CA SER A 56 52.69 10.77 15.64
C SER A 56 51.31 10.12 15.45
N SER A 57 50.27 10.74 16.03
CA SER A 57 48.90 10.48 15.65
C SER A 57 48.73 10.91 14.19
N ALA A 58 48.78 9.92 13.29
CA ALA A 58 48.36 10.12 11.92
C ALA A 58 46.92 10.64 11.94
N HIS A 59 46.76 11.93 11.71
CA HIS A 59 45.48 12.52 11.39
C HIS A 59 44.95 11.81 10.13
N ARG A 60 44.11 10.80 10.29
CA ARG A 60 43.23 10.36 9.20
C ARG A 60 42.42 11.58 8.81
N SER A 61 42.81 12.23 7.73
CA SER A 61 42.01 13.22 7.04
C SER A 61 40.69 12.53 6.65
N SER A 62 39.68 12.61 7.50
CA SER A 62 38.33 12.21 7.14
C SER A 62 37.87 13.19 6.06
N LYS A 63 37.79 12.71 4.82
CA LYS A 63 37.15 13.43 3.73
C LYS A 63 35.83 13.96 4.24
N PRO A 64 35.49 15.28 4.06
CA PRO A 64 34.21 15.80 4.50
C PRO A 64 33.10 14.90 3.99
N PRO A 65 32.04 14.61 4.79
CA PRO A 65 30.93 13.80 4.34
C PRO A 65 30.32 14.43 3.09
N VAL A 66 30.19 13.65 2.03
CA VAL A 66 29.54 14.09 0.79
C VAL A 66 28.09 14.42 1.15
N PRO A 67 27.58 15.62 0.83
CA PRO A 67 26.18 15.93 1.08
C PRO A 67 25.28 14.89 0.43
N THR A 68 24.42 14.24 1.22
CA THR A 68 23.44 13.27 0.71
C THR A 68 22.09 13.92 0.57
N LYS A 69 21.41 13.64 -0.56
CA LYS A 69 20.00 14.01 -0.73
C LYS A 69 19.14 13.04 0.09
N PRO A 70 18.20 13.55 0.92
CA PRO A 70 17.36 12.70 1.72
C PRO A 70 16.35 11.92 0.85
N VAL A 71 16.11 10.66 1.20
CA VAL A 71 15.06 9.80 0.68
C VAL A 71 14.09 9.55 1.83
N HIS A 72 12.92 10.19 1.78
CA HIS A 72 11.87 9.98 2.77
C HIS A 72 11.09 8.71 2.46
N LEU A 73 10.72 7.96 3.53
CA LEU A 73 9.92 6.74 3.44
C LEU A 73 8.53 6.98 4.03
N SER A 74 7.54 6.27 3.49
CA SER A 74 6.21 6.16 4.09
C SER A 74 5.71 4.73 3.94
N LEU A 75 4.96 4.27 4.93
CA LEU A 75 4.25 2.99 4.88
C LEU A 75 2.81 3.23 4.42
N LEU A 76 2.31 2.39 3.52
CA LEU A 76 0.92 2.49 3.05
C LEU A 76 -0.04 1.95 4.10
N GLN A 77 0.35 0.88 4.79
CA GLN A 77 -0.47 0.22 5.79
C GLN A 77 -0.53 1.04 7.09
N GLY A 78 -1.70 1.03 7.73
CA GLY A 78 -1.89 1.64 9.06
C GLY A 78 -1.37 0.75 10.18
N ASP A 79 -0.73 1.38 11.16
CA ASP A 79 -0.24 0.69 12.36
C ASP A 79 -1.40 0.14 13.21
N GLY A 80 -1.27 -1.11 13.68
CA GLY A 80 -2.30 -1.81 14.45
C GLY A 80 -3.56 -2.22 13.66
N VAL A 81 -3.59 -2.03 12.35
CA VAL A 81 -4.76 -2.33 11.50
C VAL A 81 -4.78 -3.80 11.11
N THR A 82 -6.00 -4.36 11.04
CA THR A 82 -6.23 -5.74 10.58
C THR A 82 -6.49 -5.77 9.08
N TYR A 83 -5.73 -6.61 8.37
CA TYR A 83 -5.79 -6.83 6.94
C TYR A 83 -6.11 -8.28 6.58
N GLY A 84 -6.52 -8.52 5.34
CA GLY A 84 -6.64 -9.85 4.76
C GLY A 84 -5.28 -10.47 4.44
N VAL A 85 -5.28 -11.78 4.18
CA VAL A 85 -4.06 -12.58 3.98
C VAL A 85 -3.24 -12.19 2.74
N GLY A 86 -3.81 -11.45 1.80
CA GLY A 86 -3.16 -11.02 0.56
C GLY A 86 -2.56 -9.61 0.61
N GLU A 87 -2.61 -8.90 1.73
CA GLU A 87 -2.07 -7.54 1.84
C GLU A 87 -0.53 -7.56 1.78
N PRO A 88 0.13 -6.93 0.81
CA PRO A 88 1.57 -6.76 0.85
C PRO A 88 1.96 -5.63 1.82
N ILE A 89 3.18 -5.65 2.35
CA ILE A 89 3.77 -4.47 3.00
C ILE A 89 4.30 -3.56 1.89
N ILE A 90 3.91 -2.28 1.90
CA ILE A 90 4.30 -1.31 0.87
C ILE A 90 5.00 -0.13 1.51
N VAL A 91 6.24 0.10 1.10
CA VAL A 91 7.05 1.27 1.44
C VAL A 91 7.17 2.15 0.21
N THR A 92 6.75 3.40 0.32
CA THR A 92 6.90 4.40 -0.74
C THR A 92 8.13 5.27 -0.47
N PHE A 93 8.82 5.69 -1.54
CA PHE A 93 10.01 6.53 -1.46
C PHE A 93 9.78 7.87 -2.14
N SER A 94 10.18 8.98 -1.51
CA SER A 94 10.07 10.33 -2.08
C SER A 94 11.01 10.58 -3.26
N VAL A 95 12.10 9.80 -3.34
CA VAL A 95 13.10 9.80 -4.42
C VAL A 95 13.43 8.34 -4.75
N LYS A 96 13.58 8.02 -6.03
CA LYS A 96 13.95 6.68 -6.47
C LYS A 96 15.33 6.30 -5.88
N PRO A 97 15.42 5.27 -5.02
CA PRO A 97 16.68 4.66 -4.64
C PRO A 97 17.40 4.10 -5.87
N THR A 98 18.73 4.07 -5.87
CA THR A 98 19.51 3.48 -6.95
C THR A 98 20.24 2.20 -6.52
N ASP A 99 20.17 1.87 -5.22
CA ASP A 99 20.67 0.63 -4.63
C ASP A 99 19.70 0.15 -3.55
N ALA A 100 19.15 -1.05 -3.75
CA ALA A 100 18.20 -1.66 -2.81
C ALA A 100 18.87 -2.48 -1.71
N LYS A 101 20.10 -2.97 -1.93
CA LYS A 101 20.77 -3.91 -1.02
C LYS A 101 20.93 -3.39 0.41
N PRO A 102 21.39 -2.13 0.63
CA PRO A 102 21.48 -1.62 2.00
C PRO A 102 20.11 -1.57 2.72
N PHE A 103 19.03 -1.23 2.00
CA PHE A 103 17.67 -1.25 2.53
C PHE A 103 17.26 -2.66 2.94
N VAL A 104 17.36 -3.61 2.01
CA VAL A 104 16.93 -5.00 2.23
C VAL A 104 17.70 -5.66 3.39
N HIS A 105 19.00 -5.34 3.52
CA HIS A 105 19.82 -5.88 4.62
C HIS A 105 19.46 -5.27 5.99
N ALA A 106 19.01 -4.03 6.03
CA ALA A 106 18.67 -3.34 7.28
C ALA A 106 17.29 -3.72 7.80
N VAL A 107 16.33 -3.94 6.88
CA VAL A 107 14.92 -4.15 7.21
C VAL A 107 14.70 -5.56 7.76
N LYS A 108 13.83 -5.65 8.78
CA LYS A 108 13.40 -6.91 9.37
C LYS A 108 11.88 -7.02 9.30
N VAL A 109 11.41 -8.16 8.86
CA VAL A 109 9.99 -8.52 8.89
C VAL A 109 9.85 -9.80 9.70
N THR A 110 8.93 -9.81 10.66
CA THR A 110 8.63 -11.00 11.45
C THR A 110 7.15 -11.36 11.37
N VAL A 111 6.88 -12.65 11.47
CA VAL A 111 5.53 -13.23 11.58
C VAL A 111 5.47 -13.92 12.94
N ASN A 112 4.60 -13.46 13.84
CA ASN A 112 4.47 -14.00 15.20
C ASN A 112 5.83 -14.04 15.95
N GLY A 113 6.67 -13.01 15.75
CA GLY A 113 7.99 -12.89 16.37
C GLY A 113 9.10 -13.74 15.74
N GLN A 114 8.81 -14.51 14.67
CA GLN A 114 9.82 -15.27 13.93
C GLN A 114 10.17 -14.56 12.62
N PRO A 115 11.43 -14.61 12.14
CA PRO A 115 11.80 -14.03 10.86
C PRO A 115 10.89 -14.53 9.73
N ALA A 116 10.40 -13.63 8.91
CA ALA A 116 9.55 -13.94 7.77
C ALA A 116 10.38 -14.41 6.57
N ASP A 117 9.97 -15.51 5.93
CA ASP A 117 10.56 -16.01 4.67
C ASP A 117 9.86 -15.37 3.47
N GLY A 118 10.16 -14.09 3.26
CA GLY A 118 9.62 -13.28 2.18
C GLY A 118 10.70 -12.54 1.41
N ALA A 119 10.27 -11.74 0.44
CA ALA A 119 11.19 -10.96 -0.38
C ALA A 119 10.62 -9.59 -0.73
N TRP A 120 11.51 -8.61 -0.93
CA TRP A 120 11.20 -7.28 -1.42
C TRP A 120 11.22 -7.23 -2.94
N TYR A 121 10.27 -6.51 -3.52
CA TYR A 121 10.16 -6.24 -4.94
C TYR A 121 10.00 -4.73 -5.14
N PHE A 122 10.88 -4.13 -5.93
CA PHE A 122 10.90 -2.69 -6.18
C PHE A 122 10.25 -2.37 -7.51
N GLU A 123 9.26 -1.48 -7.49
CA GLU A 123 8.53 -1.11 -8.69
C GLU A 123 8.13 0.36 -8.69
N ARG A 124 7.80 0.85 -9.87
CA ARG A 124 7.22 2.16 -10.07
C ARG A 124 5.85 1.99 -10.68
N PRO A 125 4.80 1.91 -9.85
CA PRO A 125 3.46 1.60 -10.34
C PRO A 125 2.87 2.76 -11.17
N TYR A 126 3.28 4.02 -10.90
CA TYR A 126 2.69 5.20 -11.53
C TYR A 126 3.74 6.26 -11.85
N ALA A 127 3.39 7.20 -12.76
CA ALA A 127 4.29 8.26 -13.17
C ALA A 127 4.59 9.27 -12.05
N ASP A 128 3.67 9.47 -11.14
CA ASP A 128 3.75 10.40 -9.99
C ASP A 128 4.40 9.79 -8.74
N VAL A 129 4.66 8.47 -8.73
CA VAL A 129 5.38 7.76 -7.66
C VAL A 129 6.84 7.59 -8.07
N ALA A 130 7.76 7.93 -7.18
CA ALA A 130 9.20 7.79 -7.47
C ALA A 130 9.61 6.31 -7.51
N MET A 131 9.22 5.53 -6.49
CA MET A 131 9.43 4.09 -6.33
C MET A 131 8.59 3.58 -5.16
N GLU A 132 8.18 2.32 -5.23
CA GLU A 132 7.65 1.53 -4.11
C GLU A 132 8.48 0.27 -3.93
N ALA A 133 8.55 -0.19 -2.67
CA ALA A 133 9.07 -1.52 -2.33
C ALA A 133 7.93 -2.29 -1.69
N HIS A 134 7.59 -3.42 -2.28
CA HIS A 134 6.56 -4.32 -1.80
C HIS A 134 7.21 -5.56 -1.18
N TYR A 135 6.72 -6.00 -0.03
CA TYR A 135 7.16 -7.24 0.59
C TYR A 135 5.99 -8.20 0.74
N ARG A 136 6.19 -9.43 0.32
CA ARG A 136 5.28 -10.54 0.56
C ARG A 136 6.03 -11.84 0.80
N LEU A 137 5.35 -12.81 1.36
CA LEU A 137 5.79 -14.19 1.39
C LEU A 137 5.61 -14.85 0.02
N ARG A 138 6.10 -16.06 -0.14
CA ARG A 138 5.81 -16.88 -1.32
C ARG A 138 4.32 -17.17 -1.45
N ASP A 139 3.70 -17.55 -0.34
CA ASP A 139 2.27 -17.75 -0.18
C ASP A 139 1.66 -16.57 0.59
N TYR A 140 0.35 -16.58 0.81
CA TYR A 140 -0.32 -15.54 1.60
C TYR A 140 0.15 -15.55 3.06
N TRP A 141 -0.10 -14.45 3.78
CA TRP A 141 0.13 -14.43 5.22
C TRP A 141 -0.68 -15.52 5.93
N PRO A 142 -0.16 -16.14 6.98
CA PRO A 142 -0.98 -17.00 7.85
C PRO A 142 -2.14 -16.23 8.45
N ALA A 143 -3.33 -16.82 8.49
CA ALA A 143 -4.46 -16.23 9.21
C ALA A 143 -4.12 -16.00 10.69
N HIS A 144 -4.63 -14.92 11.25
CA HIS A 144 -4.43 -14.52 12.66
C HIS A 144 -2.97 -14.23 13.04
N ALA A 145 -2.11 -13.98 12.05
CA ALA A 145 -0.72 -13.63 12.31
C ALA A 145 -0.59 -12.17 12.78
N HIS A 146 0.41 -11.93 13.62
CA HIS A 146 0.95 -10.61 13.92
C HIS A 146 2.21 -10.42 13.09
N ILE A 147 2.21 -9.39 12.24
CA ILE A 147 3.32 -9.01 11.38
C ILE A 147 3.96 -7.77 12.00
N HIS A 148 5.26 -7.84 12.27
CA HIS A 148 6.03 -6.68 12.70
C HIS A 148 7.11 -6.38 11.68
N VAL A 149 7.20 -5.10 11.30
CA VAL A 149 8.19 -4.55 10.36
C VAL A 149 9.04 -3.54 11.10
N ASP A 150 10.36 -3.73 11.05
CA ASP A 150 11.35 -2.79 11.58
C ASP A 150 12.20 -2.28 10.41
N LEU A 151 12.15 -0.99 10.16
CA LEU A 151 12.86 -0.27 9.09
C LEU A 151 13.90 0.65 9.70
N PRO A 152 15.02 0.16 10.29
CA PRO A 152 16.04 0.98 10.94
C PRO A 152 17.00 1.57 9.91
N VAL A 153 16.48 2.33 8.95
CA VAL A 153 17.22 2.76 7.76
C VAL A 153 17.71 4.19 7.79
N LYS A 154 17.43 4.97 8.83
CA LYS A 154 17.93 6.34 8.94
C LYS A 154 19.44 6.40 8.79
N GLY A 155 19.92 7.20 7.81
CA GLY A 155 21.33 7.33 7.48
C GLY A 155 21.90 6.20 6.64
N VAL A 156 21.14 5.12 6.37
CA VAL A 156 21.54 4.05 5.46
C VAL A 156 21.53 4.58 4.03
N SER A 157 22.50 4.15 3.23
CA SER A 157 22.62 4.56 1.82
C SER A 157 21.46 4.04 0.99
N ALA A 158 20.90 4.90 0.15
CA ALA A 158 19.93 4.56 -0.90
C ALA A 158 20.56 4.59 -2.30
N GLY A 159 21.90 4.64 -2.34
CA GLY A 159 22.73 4.77 -3.53
C GLY A 159 23.65 5.98 -3.47
N PRO A 160 24.52 6.20 -4.47
CA PRO A 160 25.48 7.31 -4.49
C PRO A 160 24.80 8.67 -4.27
N GLY A 161 25.20 9.39 -3.22
CA GLY A 161 24.64 10.70 -2.87
C GLY A 161 23.21 10.70 -2.33
N LEU A 162 22.66 9.53 -1.98
CA LEU A 162 21.32 9.36 -1.39
C LEU A 162 21.43 8.67 -0.03
N ALA A 163 20.61 9.09 0.94
CA ALA A 163 20.47 8.40 2.21
C ALA A 163 19.03 8.51 2.72
N TYR A 164 18.55 7.47 3.39
CA TYR A 164 17.23 7.50 4.05
C TYR A 164 17.27 8.48 5.24
N ASP A 165 16.24 9.27 5.40
CA ASP A 165 16.20 10.34 6.41
C ASP A 165 15.48 9.93 7.69
N ASP A 166 14.75 8.82 7.69
CA ASP A 166 13.99 8.32 8.83
C ASP A 166 14.07 6.80 8.97
N SER A 167 13.58 6.30 10.10
CA SER A 167 13.35 4.90 10.44
C SER A 167 11.90 4.73 10.84
N LEU A 168 11.26 3.66 10.42
CA LEU A 168 9.84 3.39 10.67
C LEU A 168 9.66 2.01 11.27
N THR A 169 8.54 1.81 11.97
CA THR A 169 8.03 0.51 12.39
C THR A 169 6.58 0.38 11.99
N LEU A 170 6.08 -0.84 11.86
CA LEU A 170 4.69 -1.14 11.58
C LEU A 170 4.31 -2.45 12.28
N ASP A 171 3.20 -2.42 12.98
CA ASP A 171 2.50 -3.61 13.44
C ASP A 171 1.22 -3.82 12.62
N MET A 172 1.08 -4.96 11.98
CA MET A 172 -0.04 -5.31 11.13
C MET A 172 -0.65 -6.62 11.60
N LEU A 173 -1.97 -6.66 11.75
CA LEU A 173 -2.70 -7.86 12.13
C LEU A 173 -3.30 -8.52 10.89
N ILE A 174 -3.27 -9.83 10.81
CA ILE A 174 -3.96 -10.58 9.77
C ILE A 174 -5.23 -11.19 10.35
N GLY A 175 -6.34 -10.97 9.66
CA GLY A 175 -7.64 -11.53 10.04
C GLY A 175 -7.84 -12.97 9.60
N ASP A 176 -9.10 -13.37 9.44
CA ASP A 176 -9.47 -14.64 8.84
C ASP A 176 -8.94 -14.74 7.39
N GLN A 177 -8.63 -15.96 6.95
CA GLN A 177 -8.26 -16.19 5.56
C GLN A 177 -9.51 -16.11 4.67
N HIS A 178 -9.75 -14.95 4.07
CA HIS A 178 -10.81 -14.77 3.09
C HIS A 178 -10.25 -14.92 1.67
N ILE A 179 -10.65 -15.96 0.98
CA ILE A 179 -10.29 -16.21 -0.43
C ILE A 179 -11.57 -16.41 -1.23
N SER A 180 -11.79 -15.52 -2.17
CA SER A 180 -12.90 -15.61 -3.11
C SER A 180 -12.40 -16.10 -4.47
N THR A 181 -13.21 -16.88 -5.17
CA THR A 181 -12.95 -17.29 -6.56
C THR A 181 -14.13 -16.90 -7.43
N VAL A 182 -13.86 -16.08 -8.45
CA VAL A 182 -14.81 -15.69 -9.50
C VAL A 182 -14.51 -16.49 -10.75
N ASP A 183 -15.49 -17.26 -11.20
CA ASP A 183 -15.38 -18.08 -12.42
C ASP A 183 -16.27 -17.50 -13.52
N GLY A 184 -15.63 -17.05 -14.62
CA GLY A 184 -16.29 -16.42 -15.76
C GLY A 184 -17.08 -17.41 -16.61
N GLY A 185 -16.73 -18.70 -16.58
CA GLY A 185 -17.44 -19.73 -17.32
C GLY A 185 -18.79 -20.07 -16.70
N SER A 186 -18.86 -20.14 -15.38
CA SER A 186 -20.08 -20.41 -14.62
C SER A 186 -20.85 -19.18 -14.17
N LEU A 187 -20.23 -18.00 -14.27
CA LEU A 187 -20.74 -16.72 -13.73
C LEU A 187 -21.09 -16.82 -12.23
N ARG A 188 -20.16 -17.38 -11.46
CA ARG A 188 -20.30 -17.56 -10.03
C ARG A 188 -19.08 -17.02 -9.29
N MET A 189 -19.34 -16.53 -8.09
CA MET A 189 -18.34 -16.15 -7.09
C MET A 189 -18.54 -17.03 -5.87
N ASN A 190 -17.52 -17.80 -5.51
CA ASN A 190 -17.46 -18.59 -4.30
C ASN A 190 -16.57 -17.89 -3.27
N VAL A 191 -17.10 -17.61 -2.10
CA VAL A 191 -16.37 -16.97 -0.99
C VAL A 191 -16.07 -18.01 0.06
N ARG A 192 -14.81 -18.10 0.45
CA ARG A 192 -14.32 -18.98 1.52
C ARG A 192 -13.75 -18.15 2.66
N SER A 193 -13.96 -18.66 3.88
CA SER A 193 -13.32 -18.16 5.09
C SER A 193 -12.65 -19.35 5.79
N ASN A 194 -11.36 -19.25 6.05
CA ASN A 194 -10.55 -20.31 6.66
C ASN A 194 -10.78 -21.68 6.00
N GLY A 195 -10.81 -21.69 4.67
CA GLY A 195 -11.05 -22.86 3.84
C GLY A 195 -12.51 -23.28 3.66
N ALA A 196 -13.43 -22.90 4.55
CA ALA A 196 -14.85 -23.24 4.45
C ALA A 196 -15.58 -22.38 3.41
N LEU A 197 -16.41 -22.96 2.55
CA LEU A 197 -17.29 -22.21 1.65
C LEU A 197 -18.40 -21.56 2.47
N VAL A 198 -18.41 -20.22 2.56
CA VAL A 198 -19.40 -19.47 3.33
C VAL A 198 -20.49 -18.86 2.47
N LYS A 199 -20.22 -18.62 1.18
CA LYS A 199 -21.22 -18.08 0.27
C LYS A 199 -20.89 -18.37 -1.20
N THR A 200 -21.94 -18.61 -2.00
CA THR A 200 -21.89 -18.63 -3.46
C THR A 200 -22.85 -17.58 -4.00
N MET A 201 -22.37 -16.72 -4.89
CA MET A 201 -23.12 -15.64 -5.50
C MET A 201 -23.10 -15.76 -7.02
N LYS A 202 -24.20 -15.33 -7.67
CA LYS A 202 -24.22 -15.16 -9.13
C LYS A 202 -23.58 -13.83 -9.47
N VAL A 203 -22.82 -13.78 -10.58
CA VAL A 203 -22.14 -12.55 -11.06
C VAL A 203 -22.46 -12.27 -12.52
N SER A 204 -22.28 -11.00 -12.93
CA SER A 204 -22.13 -10.62 -14.33
C SER A 204 -20.80 -9.86 -14.43
N LEU A 205 -19.95 -10.26 -15.36
CA LEU A 205 -18.60 -9.73 -15.56
C LEU A 205 -18.55 -8.76 -16.73
N GLY A 206 -17.35 -8.32 -17.11
CA GLY A 206 -17.09 -7.47 -18.25
C GLY A 206 -17.57 -8.07 -19.56
N ALA A 207 -18.20 -7.26 -20.40
CA ALA A 207 -18.57 -7.61 -21.77
C ALA A 207 -17.31 -7.90 -22.61
N ALA A 208 -17.48 -8.52 -23.80
CA ALA A 208 -16.37 -8.87 -24.67
C ALA A 208 -15.49 -7.66 -25.07
N ALA A 209 -16.08 -6.45 -25.16
CA ALA A 209 -15.35 -5.21 -25.48
C ALA A 209 -14.59 -4.62 -24.27
N THR A 210 -14.99 -4.96 -23.06
CA THR A 210 -14.43 -4.46 -21.79
C THR A 210 -14.33 -5.61 -20.79
N PRO A 211 -13.52 -6.64 -21.08
CA PRO A 211 -13.51 -7.87 -20.30
C PRO A 211 -12.90 -7.66 -18.92
N THR A 212 -13.38 -8.42 -17.94
CA THR A 212 -12.78 -8.50 -16.61
C THR A 212 -11.44 -9.26 -16.71
N TYR A 213 -10.37 -8.74 -16.12
CA TYR A 213 -9.08 -9.43 -16.05
C TYR A 213 -9.17 -10.75 -15.26
N ASN A 214 -8.43 -11.76 -15.73
CA ASN A 214 -8.08 -12.95 -14.94
C ASN A 214 -6.94 -12.66 -13.96
N GLY A 215 -6.72 -13.56 -13.02
CA GLY A 215 -5.60 -13.51 -12.09
C GLY A 215 -6.04 -13.19 -10.65
N ILE A 216 -5.05 -12.95 -9.80
CA ILE A 216 -5.23 -12.71 -8.39
C ILE A 216 -5.33 -11.20 -8.17
N LYS A 217 -6.43 -10.78 -7.55
CA LYS A 217 -6.70 -9.41 -7.17
C LYS A 217 -6.84 -9.33 -5.65
N VAL A 218 -6.56 -8.17 -5.09
CA VAL A 218 -6.66 -7.93 -3.65
C VAL A 218 -7.61 -6.77 -3.42
N VAL A 219 -8.41 -6.84 -2.36
CA VAL A 219 -9.31 -5.76 -1.97
C VAL A 219 -8.51 -4.54 -1.53
N MET A 220 -8.61 -3.45 -2.30
CA MET A 220 -7.80 -2.24 -2.12
C MET A 220 -8.55 -1.09 -1.47
N GLU A 221 -9.85 -0.99 -1.73
CA GLU A 221 -10.69 0.13 -1.27
C GLU A 221 -12.14 -0.34 -1.13
N LYS A 222 -12.84 0.24 -0.17
CA LYS A 222 -14.27 -0.01 0.03
C LYS A 222 -14.98 1.32 0.21
N LYS A 223 -16.01 1.57 -0.62
CA LYS A 223 -16.77 2.82 -0.54
C LYS A 223 -18.25 2.60 -0.84
N ASN A 224 -19.12 3.31 -0.13
CA ASN A 224 -20.57 3.20 -0.30
C ASN A 224 -21.27 4.56 -0.11
N PRO A 225 -21.77 5.19 -1.18
CA PRO A 225 -21.56 4.82 -2.58
C PRO A 225 -20.18 5.26 -3.11
N GLN A 226 -19.70 4.60 -4.17
CA GLN A 226 -18.54 5.00 -4.96
C GLN A 226 -19.02 5.76 -6.18
N ARG A 227 -18.47 6.96 -6.42
CA ARG A 227 -18.65 7.62 -7.72
C ARG A 227 -17.77 6.94 -8.75
N MET A 228 -18.39 6.38 -9.77
CA MET A 228 -17.71 5.75 -10.90
C MET A 228 -17.93 6.63 -12.15
N ILE A 229 -16.83 6.96 -12.80
CA ILE A 229 -16.84 7.76 -14.02
C ILE A 229 -16.25 6.89 -15.12
N GLY A 230 -16.99 6.71 -16.19
CA GLY A 230 -16.54 5.99 -17.37
C GLY A 230 -15.47 6.75 -18.14
N ASP A 231 -14.69 6.05 -18.96
CA ASP A 231 -13.61 6.66 -19.75
C ASP A 231 -14.09 7.44 -21.00
N GLY A 232 -15.39 7.36 -21.30
CA GLY A 232 -16.01 8.08 -22.41
C GLY A 232 -15.63 7.61 -23.81
N ARG A 233 -14.87 6.51 -23.92
CA ARG A 233 -14.38 6.01 -25.23
C ARG A 233 -15.47 5.36 -26.08
N THR A 234 -16.51 4.87 -25.43
CA THR A 234 -17.68 4.27 -26.07
C THR A 234 -18.97 4.78 -25.42
N PRO A 235 -20.15 4.69 -26.09
CA PRO A 235 -21.41 5.05 -25.46
C PRO A 235 -21.67 4.29 -24.15
N SER A 236 -21.29 3.00 -24.04
CA SER A 236 -21.45 2.17 -22.87
C SER A 236 -20.46 2.53 -21.73
N SER A 237 -19.34 3.19 -22.06
CA SER A 237 -18.37 3.68 -21.08
C SER A 237 -18.50 5.18 -20.77
N THR A 238 -19.60 5.81 -21.22
CA THR A 238 -19.93 7.21 -20.91
C THR A 238 -20.96 7.25 -19.78
N TYR A 239 -20.49 7.29 -18.54
CA TYR A 239 -21.34 7.36 -17.33
C TYR A 239 -20.64 8.13 -16.20
N ASP A 240 -21.44 8.64 -15.27
CA ASP A 240 -21.02 9.27 -14.02
C ASP A 240 -22.08 8.94 -12.97
N GLU A 241 -21.83 7.87 -12.21
CA GLU A 241 -22.86 7.26 -11.35
C GLU A 241 -22.33 7.03 -9.93
N LEU A 242 -23.26 7.07 -8.96
CA LEU A 242 -23.02 6.66 -7.59
C LEU A 242 -23.42 5.18 -7.43
N VAL A 243 -22.42 4.33 -7.29
CA VAL A 243 -22.59 2.88 -7.26
C VAL A 243 -22.47 2.37 -5.82
N PRO A 244 -23.53 1.73 -5.26
CA PRO A 244 -23.51 1.29 -3.88
C PRO A 244 -22.70 0.01 -3.67
N TRP A 245 -22.21 -0.16 -2.43
CA TRP A 245 -21.52 -1.35 -1.93
C TRP A 245 -20.32 -1.76 -2.81
N SER A 246 -19.46 -0.78 -3.12
CA SER A 246 -18.36 -0.95 -4.05
C SER A 246 -17.07 -1.34 -3.32
N VAL A 247 -16.45 -2.43 -3.78
CA VAL A 247 -15.17 -2.97 -3.33
C VAL A 247 -14.21 -2.92 -4.52
N ARG A 248 -13.17 -2.10 -4.47
CA ARG A 248 -12.18 -1.96 -5.54
C ARG A 248 -11.17 -3.09 -5.48
N VAL A 249 -10.84 -3.67 -6.63
CA VAL A 249 -9.89 -4.78 -6.76
C VAL A 249 -8.81 -4.55 -7.82
N THR A 250 -8.91 -3.47 -8.62
CA THR A 250 -7.82 -3.00 -9.48
C THR A 250 -7.74 -1.47 -9.46
N ARG A 251 -6.57 -0.93 -9.75
CA ARG A 251 -6.41 0.52 -9.89
C ARG A 251 -7.09 1.04 -11.15
N SER A 252 -7.03 0.30 -12.25
CA SER A 252 -7.68 0.65 -13.52
C SER A 252 -9.19 0.81 -13.40
N GLY A 253 -9.80 0.30 -12.32
CA GLY A 253 -11.20 0.57 -12.00
C GLY A 253 -12.12 -0.64 -12.07
N GLU A 254 -11.62 -1.86 -11.88
CA GLU A 254 -12.51 -2.98 -11.64
C GLU A 254 -12.97 -3.01 -10.18
N PHE A 255 -14.27 -3.15 -9.99
CA PHE A 255 -14.94 -3.22 -8.69
C PHE A 255 -15.84 -4.45 -8.61
N ILE A 256 -16.10 -4.90 -7.40
CA ILE A 256 -17.21 -5.78 -7.04
C ILE A 256 -18.28 -4.91 -6.40
N HIS A 257 -19.49 -4.81 -6.99
CA HIS A 257 -20.49 -3.85 -6.54
C HIS A 257 -21.94 -4.26 -6.80
N ALA A 258 -22.86 -3.58 -6.17
CA ALA A 258 -24.30 -3.74 -6.47
C ALA A 258 -24.63 -3.16 -7.86
N ALA A 259 -25.40 -3.92 -8.63
CA ALA A 259 -25.89 -3.53 -9.94
C ALA A 259 -27.37 -3.88 -10.13
N ALA A 260 -28.23 -3.16 -9.42
CA ALA A 260 -29.68 -3.38 -9.49
C ALA A 260 -30.22 -3.27 -10.94
N TRP A 261 -29.63 -2.37 -11.73
CA TRP A 261 -29.98 -2.17 -13.16
C TRP A 261 -29.62 -3.37 -14.04
N ASN A 262 -28.72 -4.26 -13.58
CA ASN A 262 -28.23 -5.40 -14.36
C ASN A 262 -28.81 -6.75 -13.89
N GLY A 263 -29.84 -6.74 -13.04
CA GLY A 263 -30.39 -7.93 -12.38
C GLY A 263 -30.75 -9.07 -13.35
N GLY A 264 -31.26 -8.77 -14.54
CA GLY A 264 -31.62 -9.75 -15.55
C GLY A 264 -30.42 -10.44 -16.24
N ASN A 265 -29.20 -9.98 -16.03
CA ASN A 265 -27.99 -10.55 -16.62
C ASN A 265 -27.11 -11.30 -15.60
N ILE A 266 -27.26 -11.01 -14.30
CA ILE A 266 -26.45 -11.61 -13.24
C ILE A 266 -26.66 -13.13 -13.18
N GLY A 267 -25.57 -13.86 -13.39
CA GLY A 267 -25.56 -15.33 -13.49
C GLY A 267 -26.01 -15.89 -14.85
N ILE A 268 -26.21 -15.04 -15.87
CA ILE A 268 -26.67 -15.41 -17.21
C ILE A 268 -25.63 -15.00 -18.26
N ARG A 269 -25.14 -13.76 -18.22
CA ARG A 269 -24.15 -13.24 -19.21
C ARG A 269 -23.35 -12.09 -18.64
N SER A 270 -22.18 -11.84 -19.22
CA SER A 270 -21.29 -10.73 -18.91
C SER A 270 -21.65 -9.48 -19.71
N THR A 271 -21.87 -8.34 -19.02
CA THR A 271 -22.39 -7.11 -19.64
C THR A 271 -21.82 -5.83 -19.06
N SER A 272 -20.90 -5.90 -18.06
CA SER A 272 -20.31 -4.73 -17.44
C SER A 272 -19.13 -4.15 -18.23
N ASN A 273 -18.59 -3.03 -17.77
CA ASN A 273 -17.34 -2.44 -18.27
C ASN A 273 -16.10 -2.94 -17.49
N GLY A 274 -16.06 -4.22 -17.15
CA GLY A 274 -14.97 -4.86 -16.42
C GLY A 274 -15.31 -5.22 -14.97
N CYS A 275 -16.23 -4.52 -14.33
CA CYS A 275 -16.62 -4.78 -12.95
C CYS A 275 -17.35 -6.12 -12.75
N THR A 276 -17.32 -6.63 -11.53
CA THR A 276 -18.13 -7.77 -11.08
C THR A 276 -19.45 -7.26 -10.51
N ASN A 277 -20.52 -7.41 -11.27
CA ASN A 277 -21.86 -7.00 -10.88
C ASN A 277 -22.52 -8.08 -10.03
N LEU A 278 -23.02 -7.69 -8.86
CA LEU A 278 -23.82 -8.50 -7.92
C LEU A 278 -25.23 -7.93 -7.76
N ASN A 279 -26.18 -8.75 -7.34
CA ASN A 279 -27.43 -8.22 -6.80
C ASN A 279 -27.14 -7.42 -5.52
N VAL A 280 -28.08 -6.56 -5.12
CA VAL A 280 -27.87 -5.62 -4.01
C VAL A 280 -27.58 -6.33 -2.69
N ALA A 281 -28.28 -7.42 -2.39
CA ALA A 281 -28.10 -8.15 -1.13
C ALA A 281 -26.72 -8.85 -1.05
N ASP A 282 -26.28 -9.46 -2.15
CA ASP A 282 -24.95 -10.09 -2.21
C ASP A 282 -23.82 -9.07 -2.18
N ALA A 283 -23.96 -7.93 -2.88
CA ALA A 283 -22.97 -6.86 -2.84
C ALA A 283 -22.84 -6.24 -1.43
N GLN A 284 -23.98 -5.99 -0.77
CA GLN A 284 -23.98 -5.49 0.61
C GLN A 284 -23.31 -6.49 1.57
N TRP A 285 -23.62 -7.78 1.41
CA TRP A 285 -23.01 -8.83 2.22
C TRP A 285 -21.50 -8.88 1.98
N PHE A 286 -21.02 -8.92 0.72
CA PHE A 286 -19.61 -8.97 0.39
C PHE A 286 -18.87 -7.72 0.86
N TYR A 287 -19.47 -6.54 0.70
CA TYR A 287 -18.93 -5.29 1.21
C TYR A 287 -18.69 -5.32 2.73
N ARG A 288 -19.64 -5.89 3.51
CA ARG A 288 -19.50 -5.98 4.96
C ARG A 288 -18.54 -7.07 5.39
N PHE A 289 -18.50 -8.16 4.67
CA PHE A 289 -17.67 -9.32 4.94
C PHE A 289 -16.19 -9.06 4.64
N SER A 290 -15.88 -8.48 3.49
CA SER A 290 -14.50 -8.29 3.03
C SER A 290 -13.76 -7.23 3.83
N VAL A 291 -12.43 -7.41 3.97
CA VAL A 291 -11.49 -6.43 4.52
C VAL A 291 -10.43 -6.08 3.46
N TYR A 292 -9.69 -4.98 3.67
CA TYR A 292 -8.52 -4.66 2.84
C TYR A 292 -7.53 -5.82 2.90
N GLY A 293 -6.93 -6.18 1.79
CA GLY A 293 -6.03 -7.32 1.74
C GLY A 293 -6.69 -8.68 1.48
N ASP A 294 -8.02 -8.78 1.43
CA ASP A 294 -8.70 -10.02 1.05
C ASP A 294 -8.43 -10.39 -0.41
N VAL A 295 -8.29 -11.69 -0.68
CA VAL A 295 -7.94 -12.21 -1.99
C VAL A 295 -9.18 -12.54 -2.81
N VAL A 296 -9.17 -12.13 -4.08
CA VAL A 296 -10.19 -12.48 -5.08
C VAL A 296 -9.51 -12.98 -6.35
N THR A 297 -9.56 -14.29 -6.60
CA THR A 297 -9.01 -14.90 -7.80
C THR A 297 -10.05 -14.95 -8.91
N TYR A 298 -9.71 -14.49 -10.09
CA TYR A 298 -10.52 -14.52 -11.29
C TYR A 298 -9.97 -15.53 -12.28
N GLN A 299 -10.84 -16.39 -12.79
CA GLN A 299 -10.49 -17.41 -13.77
C GLN A 299 -11.59 -17.55 -14.84
N ASN A 300 -11.22 -18.06 -16.00
CA ASN A 300 -12.15 -18.34 -17.10
C ASN A 300 -12.97 -17.11 -17.55
N THR A 301 -12.45 -15.90 -17.33
CA THR A 301 -13.02 -14.68 -17.92
C THR A 301 -12.54 -14.55 -19.35
N THR A 302 -13.17 -13.66 -20.13
CA THR A 302 -12.73 -13.35 -21.51
C THR A 302 -11.55 -12.38 -21.56
N GLY A 303 -11.13 -11.82 -20.40
CA GLY A 303 -10.00 -10.90 -20.30
C GLY A 303 -8.65 -11.57 -20.24
N GLY A 304 -7.60 -10.79 -20.47
CA GLY A 304 -6.22 -11.20 -20.24
C GLY A 304 -5.88 -11.31 -18.74
N GLN A 305 -4.60 -11.63 -18.48
CA GLN A 305 -4.06 -11.59 -17.12
C GLN A 305 -4.00 -10.15 -16.60
N MET A 306 -4.39 -9.90 -15.35
CA MET A 306 -4.23 -8.62 -14.68
C MET A 306 -2.75 -8.20 -14.68
N PRO A 307 -2.42 -6.97 -15.13
CA PRO A 307 -1.07 -6.46 -15.00
C PRO A 307 -0.65 -6.36 -13.52
N ALA A 308 0.58 -6.73 -13.21
CA ALA A 308 1.09 -6.69 -11.83
C ALA A 308 0.99 -5.30 -11.19
N LEU A 309 1.22 -4.24 -12.00
CA LEU A 309 1.16 -2.85 -11.55
C LEU A 309 -0.26 -2.24 -11.56
N ASP A 310 -1.29 -3.02 -11.80
CA ASP A 310 -2.68 -2.53 -11.77
C ASP A 310 -3.28 -2.65 -10.35
N GLY A 311 -2.69 -1.98 -9.41
CA GLY A 311 -3.01 -2.04 -7.99
C GLY A 311 -2.17 -3.09 -7.27
N LEU A 312 -2.79 -3.89 -6.38
CA LEU A 312 -2.11 -4.95 -5.62
C LEU A 312 -2.06 -6.25 -6.44
N GLY A 313 -1.43 -6.19 -7.61
CA GLY A 313 -1.26 -7.32 -8.52
C GLY A 313 -0.04 -8.20 -8.24
N ASP A 314 0.61 -8.02 -7.13
CA ASP A 314 1.85 -8.66 -6.66
C ASP A 314 1.81 -10.19 -6.81
N TRP A 315 0.67 -10.79 -6.51
CA TRP A 315 0.44 -12.24 -6.56
C TRP A 315 0.41 -12.81 -7.98
N ASN A 316 0.36 -11.95 -9.01
CA ASN A 316 0.46 -12.35 -10.42
C ASN A 316 1.92 -12.40 -10.92
N VAL A 317 2.88 -11.93 -10.12
CA VAL A 317 4.32 -12.06 -10.40
C VAL A 317 4.83 -13.40 -9.89
N ALA A 318 5.47 -14.19 -10.75
CA ALA A 318 6.06 -15.47 -10.35
C ALA A 318 7.09 -15.28 -9.21
N TRP A 319 7.13 -16.21 -8.25
CA TRP A 319 7.98 -16.07 -7.07
C TRP A 319 9.46 -15.86 -7.39
N SER A 320 9.98 -16.58 -8.40
CA SER A 320 11.37 -16.40 -8.85
C SER A 320 11.67 -15.00 -9.40
N GLN A 321 10.70 -14.39 -10.08
CA GLN A 321 10.82 -12.99 -10.55
C GLN A 321 10.70 -12.01 -9.38
N TRP A 322 9.84 -12.32 -8.41
CA TRP A 322 9.69 -11.54 -7.19
C TRP A 322 10.99 -11.47 -6.40
N GLN A 323 11.63 -12.61 -6.17
CA GLN A 323 12.93 -12.70 -5.48
C GLN A 323 14.06 -11.97 -6.18
N ALA A 324 13.98 -11.76 -7.50
CA ALA A 324 14.96 -10.97 -8.24
C ALA A 324 14.90 -9.46 -7.95
N GLY A 325 13.86 -8.97 -7.23
CA GLY A 325 13.76 -7.60 -6.72
C GLY A 325 13.17 -6.57 -7.68
N GLY A 326 12.69 -6.98 -8.86
CA GLY A 326 12.03 -6.07 -9.79
C GLY A 326 12.96 -5.07 -10.46
N GLN A 327 12.68 -3.76 -10.32
CA GLN A 327 13.49 -2.69 -10.93
C GLN A 327 14.82 -2.44 -10.22
N LEU A 328 15.03 -2.98 -9.03
CA LEU A 328 16.29 -2.92 -8.27
C LEU A 328 16.63 -4.31 -7.76
N ALA A 329 17.84 -4.80 -8.09
CA ALA A 329 18.31 -6.08 -7.57
C ALA A 329 18.45 -6.03 -6.04
N THR A 330 17.99 -7.08 -5.37
CA THR A 330 17.96 -7.18 -3.90
C THR A 330 19.03 -8.11 -3.35
N SER A 331 19.71 -8.88 -4.22
CA SER A 331 20.76 -9.85 -3.89
C SER A 331 22.06 -9.60 -4.66
#